data_4570ebf0c8726b741a07257c9e4c992e
#
_entry.id   4570ebf0c8726b741a07257c9e4c992e
#
_cell.length_a   1.000
_cell.length_b   1.000
_cell.length_c   1.000
_cell.angle_alpha   90.00
_cell.angle_beta   90.00
_cell.angle_gamma   90.00
#
_symmetry.space_group_name_H-M   'P 1'
#
loop_
_entity.id
_entity.type
_entity.pdbx_description
1 polymer ?
#
loop_
_entity_poly.entity_id
_entity_poly.type
_entity_poly.pdbx_seq_one_letter_code
_entity_poly.pdbx_strand_id
1 'polypeptide(L)'
;MGLNLTRRTKPGLPKRIAKPLEVLEQANHQWALDFMHDTLYCGKRFRTLNVVDEGTRECLAIEVDTSLPAGRVVRVLEQLKAERGLPTQLRMDNGPELISATLTDWCETNNIELVYIQPGKPQQNGFVERFNGSFRREFLDAYLFENLNQVREMAWFWRLDYNEERTHESLGNLPPAAYREKLENSNSALSH
;
A
#
# COMPACT_ATOMS: atom_id res chain seq x y z
N MET A 1 4.99 51.29 28.02
CA MET A 1 6.10 50.77 27.19
C MET A 1 5.67 49.44 26.61
N GLY A 2 5.29 49.40 25.34
CA GLY A 2 4.87 48.16 24.65
C GLY A 2 6.10 47.45 24.08
N LEU A 3 6.41 46.30 24.57
CA LEU A 3 7.41 45.42 23.98
C LEU A 3 6.80 44.67 22.79
N ASN A 4 6.94 45.22 21.59
CA ASN A 4 6.68 44.56 20.35
C ASN A 4 7.76 43.49 20.07
N LEU A 5 7.52 42.24 20.44
CA LEU A 5 8.36 41.11 20.05
C LEU A 5 8.18 40.85 18.55
N THR A 6 9.19 41.25 17.77
CA THR A 6 9.25 40.96 16.33
C THR A 6 9.26 39.45 16.13
N ARG A 7 8.20 38.89 15.54
CA ARG A 7 8.08 37.47 15.23
C ARG A 7 9.18 37.13 14.22
N ARG A 8 10.21 36.39 14.64
CA ARG A 8 11.23 35.83 13.75
C ARG A 8 10.55 34.84 12.81
N THR A 9 10.32 35.25 11.57
CA THR A 9 9.93 34.30 10.50
C THR A 9 11.14 33.40 10.22
N LYS A 10 11.00 32.10 10.51
CA LYS A 10 11.99 31.11 10.07
C LYS A 10 12.07 31.14 8.54
N PRO A 11 13.26 31.23 7.93
CA PRO A 11 13.39 31.11 6.48
C PRO A 11 12.76 29.77 6.07
N GLY A 12 11.85 29.82 5.10
CA GLY A 12 11.24 28.60 4.55
C GLY A 12 12.32 27.66 4.04
N LEU A 13 12.23 26.39 4.42
CA LEU A 13 13.07 25.35 3.84
C LEU A 13 12.94 25.38 2.31
N PRO A 14 14.05 25.25 1.55
CA PRO A 14 13.98 25.22 0.10
C PRO A 14 13.00 24.13 -0.33
N LYS A 15 12.10 24.46 -1.28
CA LYS A 15 11.16 23.49 -1.86
C LYS A 15 11.98 22.31 -2.40
N ARG A 16 11.88 21.16 -1.75
CA ARG A 16 12.44 19.92 -2.30
C ARG A 16 11.71 19.63 -3.60
N ILE A 17 12.44 19.61 -4.71
CA ILE A 17 11.94 19.08 -5.96
C ILE A 17 11.82 17.57 -5.71
N ALA A 18 10.58 17.11 -5.47
CA ALA A 18 10.30 15.69 -5.39
C ALA A 18 10.59 15.09 -6.77
N LYS A 19 11.64 14.26 -6.88
CA LYS A 19 11.77 13.39 -8.05
C LYS A 19 10.56 12.45 -8.05
N PRO A 20 9.85 12.34 -9.18
CA PRO A 20 8.79 11.35 -9.30
C PRO A 20 9.35 9.96 -8.96
N LEU A 21 8.56 9.14 -8.26
CA LEU A 21 8.86 7.72 -8.12
C LEU A 21 8.82 7.11 -9.53
N GLU A 22 9.97 6.71 -10.04
CA GLU A 22 10.04 5.91 -11.26
C GLU A 22 9.54 4.51 -10.90
N VAL A 23 8.29 4.22 -11.28
CA VAL A 23 7.69 2.89 -11.18
C VAL A 23 7.37 2.44 -12.58
N LEU A 24 7.78 1.22 -12.92
CA LEU A 24 7.41 0.62 -14.19
C LEU A 24 5.88 0.47 -14.24
N GLU A 25 5.29 0.96 -15.32
CA GLU A 25 3.86 0.80 -15.61
C GLU A 25 3.60 -0.64 -16.11
N GLN A 26 3.80 -1.59 -15.21
CA GLN A 26 3.65 -3.01 -15.46
C GLN A 26 3.02 -3.69 -14.25
N ALA A 27 1.99 -4.49 -14.50
CA ALA A 27 1.37 -5.32 -13.46
C ALA A 27 2.37 -6.35 -12.90
N ASN A 28 2.30 -6.59 -11.61
CA ASN A 28 3.15 -7.56 -10.90
C ASN A 28 4.67 -7.28 -11.03
N HIS A 29 5.09 -6.06 -11.37
CA HIS A 29 6.50 -5.73 -11.29
C HIS A 29 6.93 -5.49 -9.85
N GLN A 30 6.21 -4.64 -9.14
CA GLN A 30 6.53 -4.31 -7.75
C GLN A 30 5.26 -4.19 -6.90
N TRP A 31 5.21 -4.97 -5.82
CA TRP A 31 4.19 -4.80 -4.79
C TRP A 31 4.74 -4.06 -3.58
N ALA A 32 3.97 -3.16 -3.04
CA ALA A 32 4.28 -2.46 -1.79
C ALA A 32 3.41 -2.98 -0.66
N LEU A 33 4.03 -3.25 0.48
CA LEU A 33 3.38 -3.68 1.71
C LEU A 33 3.50 -2.60 2.78
N ASP A 34 2.42 -2.37 3.51
CA ASP A 34 2.45 -1.52 4.69
C ASP A 34 1.38 -1.90 5.72
N PHE A 35 1.65 -1.60 6.98
CA PHE A 35 0.73 -1.85 8.09
C PHE A 35 0.04 -0.57 8.55
N MET A 36 -1.25 -0.71 8.85
CA MET A 36 -1.99 0.32 9.57
C MET A 36 -2.54 -0.23 10.89
N HIS A 37 -2.90 0.66 11.79
CA HIS A 37 -3.46 0.32 13.09
C HIS A 37 -4.74 1.09 13.32
N ASP A 38 -5.70 0.44 13.97
CA ASP A 38 -6.92 1.07 14.44
C ASP A 38 -7.49 0.35 15.67
N THR A 39 -8.66 0.78 16.12
CA THR A 39 -9.29 0.30 17.35
C THR A 39 -10.78 0.07 17.13
N LEU A 40 -11.28 -1.09 17.54
CA LEU A 40 -12.71 -1.38 17.59
C LEU A 40 -13.41 -0.50 18.64
N TYR A 41 -14.73 -0.33 18.53
CA TYR A 41 -15.55 0.43 19.47
C TYR A 41 -15.35 -0.02 20.94
N CYS A 42 -15.13 -1.31 21.18
CA CYS A 42 -14.82 -1.85 22.50
C CYS A 42 -13.40 -1.55 23.01
N GLY A 43 -12.58 -0.79 22.29
CA GLY A 43 -11.19 -0.45 22.65
C GLY A 43 -10.15 -1.49 22.26
N LYS A 44 -10.53 -2.62 21.64
CA LYS A 44 -9.60 -3.65 21.18
C LYS A 44 -8.87 -3.18 19.91
N ARG A 45 -7.53 -3.15 19.96
CA ARG A 45 -6.70 -2.76 18.82
C ARG A 45 -6.69 -3.84 17.75
N PHE A 46 -6.62 -3.40 16.50
CA PHE A 46 -6.39 -4.27 15.35
C PHE A 46 -5.40 -3.63 14.36
N ARG A 47 -4.95 -4.43 13.43
CA ARG A 47 -4.02 -4.01 12.36
C ARG A 47 -4.59 -4.40 11.01
N THR A 48 -4.20 -3.66 9.98
CA THR A 48 -4.37 -4.08 8.60
C THR A 48 -3.01 -4.23 7.94
N LEU A 49 -2.84 -5.25 7.10
CA LEU A 49 -1.77 -5.36 6.14
C LEU A 49 -2.35 -5.00 4.78
N ASN A 50 -1.86 -3.95 4.17
CA ASN A 50 -2.26 -3.49 2.86
C ASN A 50 -1.19 -3.88 1.84
N VAL A 51 -1.60 -4.51 0.76
CA VAL A 51 -0.73 -4.90 -0.36
C VAL A 51 -1.22 -4.19 -1.61
N VAL A 52 -0.36 -3.41 -2.25
CA VAL A 52 -0.70 -2.59 -3.43
C VAL A 52 0.28 -2.90 -4.55
N ASP A 53 -0.22 -3.13 -5.76
CA ASP A 53 0.61 -3.16 -6.96
C ASP A 53 0.96 -1.73 -7.37
N GLU A 54 2.24 -1.39 -7.36
CA GLU A 54 2.69 -0.03 -7.66
C GLU A 54 2.57 0.33 -9.16
N GLY A 55 2.58 -0.65 -10.06
CA GLY A 55 2.42 -0.43 -11.49
C GLY A 55 0.99 -0.09 -11.87
N THR A 56 0.02 -0.82 -11.34
CA THR A 56 -1.41 -0.65 -11.64
C THR A 56 -2.17 0.17 -10.62
N ARG A 57 -1.59 0.44 -9.44
CA ARG A 57 -2.24 1.06 -8.26
C ARG A 57 -3.36 0.20 -7.65
N GLU A 58 -3.53 -1.04 -8.08
CA GLU A 58 -4.52 -1.94 -7.50
C GLU A 58 -4.21 -2.26 -6.04
N CYS A 59 -5.22 -2.23 -5.20
CA CYS A 59 -5.18 -2.83 -3.88
C CYS A 59 -5.39 -4.34 -4.00
N LEU A 60 -4.33 -5.12 -3.83
CA LEU A 60 -4.36 -6.57 -3.97
C LEU A 60 -4.98 -7.24 -2.75
N ALA A 61 -4.64 -6.76 -1.55
CA ALA A 61 -5.18 -7.30 -0.30
C ALA A 61 -5.27 -6.22 0.79
N ILE A 62 -6.27 -6.38 1.64
CA ILE A 62 -6.39 -5.72 2.95
C ILE A 62 -6.66 -6.84 3.96
N GLU A 63 -5.61 -7.34 4.61
CA GLU A 63 -5.73 -8.36 5.64
C GLU A 63 -5.94 -7.72 7.01
N VAL A 64 -6.95 -8.16 7.76
CA VAL A 64 -7.34 -7.55 9.05
C VAL A 64 -7.25 -8.57 10.16
N ASP A 65 -6.43 -8.29 11.19
CA ASP A 65 -6.38 -9.08 12.42
C ASP A 65 -5.87 -8.27 13.62
N THR A 66 -5.97 -8.82 14.81
CA THR A 66 -5.36 -8.24 16.03
C THR A 66 -3.84 -8.35 16.02
N SER A 67 -3.31 -9.35 15.33
CA SER A 67 -1.87 -9.58 15.13
C SER A 67 -1.63 -10.12 13.73
N LEU A 68 -0.61 -9.59 13.07
CA LEU A 68 -0.22 -9.98 11.71
C LEU A 68 1.27 -10.35 11.72
N PRO A 69 1.64 -11.50 12.30
CA PRO A 69 3.02 -11.98 12.28
C PRO A 69 3.45 -12.39 10.87
N ALA A 70 4.76 -12.51 10.64
CA ALA A 70 5.35 -12.83 9.35
C ALA A 70 4.70 -14.06 8.64
N GLY A 71 4.38 -15.11 9.39
CA GLY A 71 3.68 -16.28 8.82
C GLY A 71 2.28 -15.96 8.29
N ARG A 72 1.60 -14.92 8.84
CA ARG A 72 0.33 -14.45 8.28
C ARG A 72 0.53 -13.63 7.03
N VAL A 73 1.58 -12.79 6.99
CA VAL A 73 1.97 -12.05 5.78
C VAL A 73 2.26 -13.01 4.64
N VAL A 74 3.09 -14.05 4.88
CA VAL A 74 3.39 -15.08 3.88
C VAL A 74 2.13 -15.78 3.38
N ARG A 75 1.17 -16.10 4.27
CA ARG A 75 -0.11 -16.70 3.86
C ARG A 75 -0.90 -15.80 2.90
N VAL A 76 -0.95 -14.49 3.15
CA VAL A 76 -1.59 -13.52 2.24
C VAL A 76 -0.87 -13.50 0.89
N LEU A 77 0.46 -13.49 0.90
CA LEU A 77 1.24 -13.51 -0.33
C LEU A 77 1.09 -14.82 -1.13
N GLU A 78 0.95 -15.97 -0.46
CA GLU A 78 0.63 -17.26 -1.12
C GLU A 78 -0.77 -17.26 -1.78
N GLN A 79 -1.76 -16.64 -1.14
CA GLN A 79 -3.07 -16.46 -1.77
C GLN A 79 -2.98 -15.58 -3.01
N LEU A 80 -2.31 -14.44 -2.92
CA LEU A 80 -2.09 -13.55 -4.05
C LEU A 80 -1.30 -14.22 -5.19
N LYS A 81 -0.31 -15.04 -4.85
CA LYS A 81 0.43 -15.86 -5.82
C LYS A 81 -0.51 -16.77 -6.63
N ALA A 82 -1.45 -17.43 -5.97
CA ALA A 82 -2.40 -18.31 -6.63
C ALA A 82 -3.40 -17.54 -7.53
N GLU A 83 -3.78 -16.32 -7.14
CA GLU A 83 -4.78 -15.52 -7.84
C GLU A 83 -4.19 -14.66 -8.98
N ARG A 84 -2.98 -14.14 -8.79
CA ARG A 84 -2.38 -13.08 -9.62
C ARG A 84 -0.98 -13.39 -10.13
N GLY A 85 -0.33 -14.43 -9.65
CA GLY A 85 1.09 -14.68 -9.86
C GLY A 85 1.97 -13.98 -8.84
N LEU A 86 3.25 -13.85 -9.15
CA LEU A 86 4.25 -13.28 -8.26
C LEU A 86 4.75 -11.92 -8.76
N PRO A 87 5.11 -10.99 -7.86
CA PRO A 87 5.84 -9.79 -8.25
C PRO A 87 7.31 -10.10 -8.49
N THR A 88 7.98 -9.24 -9.24
CA THR A 88 9.45 -9.25 -9.34
C THR A 88 10.08 -8.72 -8.06
N GLN A 89 9.46 -7.71 -7.45
CA GLN A 89 9.97 -7.01 -6.27
C GLN A 89 8.88 -6.84 -5.21
N LEU A 90 9.27 -6.93 -3.95
CA LEU A 90 8.42 -6.65 -2.81
C LEU A 90 9.02 -5.50 -2.00
N ARG A 91 8.34 -4.35 -2.00
CA ARG A 91 8.76 -3.15 -1.26
C ARG A 91 8.05 -3.07 0.08
N MET A 92 8.79 -2.75 1.13
CA MET A 92 8.27 -2.64 2.48
C MET A 92 9.13 -1.73 3.36
N ASP A 93 8.58 -1.30 4.48
CA ASP A 93 9.35 -0.65 5.52
C ASP A 93 10.24 -1.64 6.31
N ASN A 94 11.05 -1.10 7.23
CA ASN A 94 11.90 -1.89 8.10
C ASN A 94 11.16 -2.35 9.39
N GLY A 95 9.86 -2.60 9.31
CA GLY A 95 9.08 -3.12 10.46
C GLY A 95 9.54 -4.52 10.86
N PRO A 96 9.53 -4.85 12.17
CA PRO A 96 10.05 -6.13 12.66
C PRO A 96 9.30 -7.34 12.11
N GLU A 97 8.03 -7.21 11.75
CA GLU A 97 7.23 -8.26 11.12
C GLU A 97 7.64 -8.52 9.67
N LEU A 98 8.19 -7.50 9.01
CA LEU A 98 8.63 -7.56 7.62
C LEU A 98 10.13 -7.90 7.51
N ILE A 99 10.92 -7.58 8.55
CA ILE A 99 12.30 -8.05 8.68
C ILE A 99 12.30 -9.38 9.44
N SER A 100 11.90 -10.47 8.77
CA SER A 100 11.85 -11.79 9.38
C SER A 100 12.42 -12.85 8.44
N ALA A 101 13.11 -13.84 9.01
CA ALA A 101 13.62 -14.99 8.23
C ALA A 101 12.50 -15.65 7.41
N THR A 102 11.32 -15.84 8.01
CA THR A 102 10.17 -16.46 7.34
C THR A 102 9.76 -15.74 6.05
N LEU A 103 9.74 -14.41 6.03
CA LEU A 103 9.40 -13.66 4.83
C LEU A 103 10.56 -13.64 3.84
N THR A 104 11.80 -13.51 4.33
CA THR A 104 13.01 -13.55 3.50
C THR A 104 13.13 -14.89 2.78
N ASP A 105 13.01 -16.01 3.50
CA ASP A 105 13.09 -17.37 2.94
C ASP A 105 11.98 -17.59 1.89
N TRP A 106 10.79 -17.06 2.14
CA TRP A 106 9.69 -17.14 1.18
C TRP A 106 10.00 -16.36 -0.12
N CYS A 107 10.54 -15.15 0.00
CA CYS A 107 10.92 -14.32 -1.15
C CYS A 107 12.06 -14.97 -1.94
N GLU A 108 13.08 -15.48 -1.27
CA GLU A 108 14.19 -16.21 -1.91
C GLU A 108 13.69 -17.45 -2.67
N THR A 109 12.82 -18.24 -2.03
CA THR A 109 12.22 -19.44 -2.66
C THR A 109 11.43 -19.11 -3.93
N ASN A 110 10.81 -17.94 -3.97
CA ASN A 110 9.99 -17.47 -5.11
C ASN A 110 10.76 -16.54 -6.06
N ASN A 111 12.06 -16.31 -5.88
CA ASN A 111 12.90 -15.40 -6.66
C ASN A 111 12.37 -13.96 -6.68
N ILE A 112 11.89 -13.47 -5.53
CA ILE A 112 11.38 -12.10 -5.34
C ILE A 112 12.46 -11.26 -4.68
N GLU A 113 12.78 -10.10 -5.26
CA GLU A 113 13.70 -9.15 -4.67
C GLU A 113 13.03 -8.35 -3.54
N LEU A 114 13.63 -8.36 -2.34
CA LEU A 114 13.19 -7.53 -1.22
C LEU A 114 13.78 -6.13 -1.31
N VAL A 115 12.93 -5.12 -1.39
CA VAL A 115 13.31 -3.71 -1.49
C VAL A 115 12.90 -2.99 -0.21
N TYR A 116 13.85 -2.79 0.70
CA TYR A 116 13.61 -2.04 1.93
C TYR A 116 13.72 -0.54 1.72
N ILE A 117 12.80 0.22 2.33
CA ILE A 117 12.81 1.68 2.28
C ILE A 117 14.01 2.19 3.07
N GLN A 118 14.80 3.09 2.45
CA GLN A 118 15.95 3.68 3.11
C GLN A 118 15.52 4.64 4.22
N PRO A 119 16.17 4.60 5.40
CA PRO A 119 15.91 5.56 6.47
C PRO A 119 15.98 7.01 5.96
N GLY A 120 14.96 7.82 6.29
CA GLY A 120 14.86 9.22 5.87
C GLY A 120 14.39 9.45 4.42
N LYS A 121 13.98 8.40 3.70
CA LYS A 121 13.42 8.51 2.35
C LYS A 121 11.98 7.96 2.26
N PRO A 122 11.00 8.53 3.00
CA PRO A 122 9.61 8.07 2.97
C PRO A 122 9.00 8.13 1.56
N GLN A 123 9.51 9.01 0.69
CA GLN A 123 9.06 9.13 -0.70
C GLN A 123 9.16 7.80 -1.49
N GLN A 124 10.01 6.87 -1.06
CA GLN A 124 10.15 5.56 -1.70
C GLN A 124 8.92 4.67 -1.50
N ASN A 125 8.04 4.97 -0.53
CA ASN A 125 6.79 4.25 -0.28
C ASN A 125 5.52 5.05 -0.67
N GLY A 126 5.68 6.09 -1.46
CA GLY A 126 4.66 7.11 -1.69
C GLY A 126 3.34 6.57 -2.28
N PHE A 127 3.34 5.41 -2.96
CA PHE A 127 2.10 4.85 -3.51
C PHE A 127 1.26 4.17 -2.44
N VAL A 128 1.84 3.29 -1.63
CA VAL A 128 1.11 2.65 -0.54
C VAL A 128 0.77 3.67 0.56
N GLU A 129 1.61 4.67 0.82
CA GLU A 129 1.29 5.76 1.75
C GLU A 129 0.06 6.57 1.28
N ARG A 130 -0.03 6.87 -0.02
CA ARG A 130 -1.19 7.54 -0.60
C ARG A 130 -2.44 6.68 -0.52
N PHE A 131 -2.32 5.39 -0.82
CA PHE A 131 -3.39 4.42 -0.63
C PHE A 131 -3.86 4.40 0.83
N ASN A 132 -2.93 4.25 1.77
CA ASN A 132 -3.21 4.24 3.20
C ASN A 132 -3.87 5.53 3.69
N GLY A 133 -3.47 6.68 3.13
CA GLY A 133 -4.09 7.96 3.41
C GLY A 133 -5.56 8.02 2.96
N SER A 134 -5.90 7.41 1.83
CA SER A 134 -7.28 7.28 1.37
C SER A 134 -8.06 6.29 2.22
N PHE A 135 -7.52 5.11 2.46
CA PHE A 135 -8.12 4.07 3.30
C PHE A 135 -8.36 4.58 4.73
N ARG A 136 -7.44 5.36 5.29
CA ARG A 136 -7.62 6.01 6.61
C ARG A 136 -8.83 6.91 6.61
N ARG A 137 -8.86 7.92 5.73
CA ARG A 137 -9.92 8.94 5.72
C ARG A 137 -11.30 8.41 5.35
N GLU A 138 -11.36 7.50 4.40
CA GLU A 138 -12.61 7.05 3.78
C GLU A 138 -13.19 5.81 4.44
N PHE A 139 -12.36 5.07 5.17
CA PHE A 139 -12.76 3.83 5.79
C PHE A 139 -12.50 3.82 7.30
N LEU A 140 -11.25 3.85 7.75
CA LEU A 140 -10.94 3.66 9.17
C LEU A 140 -11.49 4.80 10.04
N ASP A 141 -11.36 6.06 9.60
CA ASP A 141 -11.86 7.22 10.34
C ASP A 141 -13.36 7.50 10.09
N ALA A 142 -13.97 6.87 9.07
CA ALA A 142 -15.36 7.10 8.71
C ALA A 142 -16.35 6.20 9.47
N TYR A 143 -15.89 5.09 10.05
CA TYR A 143 -16.75 4.09 10.68
C TYR A 143 -16.28 3.73 12.09
N LEU A 144 -17.24 3.36 12.93
CA LEU A 144 -17.00 2.73 14.24
C LEU A 144 -17.29 1.23 14.12
N PHE A 145 -16.27 0.42 14.25
CA PHE A 145 -16.37 -1.03 14.06
C PHE A 145 -16.65 -1.75 15.37
N GLU A 146 -17.64 -2.63 15.38
CA GLU A 146 -18.00 -3.43 16.54
C GLU A 146 -17.08 -4.65 16.73
N ASN A 147 -16.68 -5.29 15.61
CA ASN A 147 -15.88 -6.50 15.61
C ASN A 147 -15.03 -6.63 14.33
N LEU A 148 -14.05 -7.55 14.35
CA LEU A 148 -13.14 -7.76 13.22
C LEU A 148 -13.83 -8.29 11.96
N ASN A 149 -14.91 -9.05 12.08
CA ASN A 149 -15.61 -9.57 10.91
C ASN A 149 -16.27 -8.44 10.13
N GLN A 150 -16.86 -7.49 10.85
CA GLN A 150 -17.40 -6.27 10.23
C GLN A 150 -16.31 -5.49 9.50
N VAL A 151 -15.12 -5.30 10.12
CA VAL A 151 -14.00 -4.63 9.46
C VAL A 151 -13.59 -5.36 8.18
N ARG A 152 -13.47 -6.70 8.24
CA ARG A 152 -13.06 -7.53 7.09
C ARG A 152 -14.05 -7.41 5.92
N GLU A 153 -15.33 -7.56 6.22
CA GLU A 153 -16.40 -7.48 5.21
C GLU A 153 -16.45 -6.11 4.55
N MET A 154 -16.47 -5.05 5.36
CA MET A 154 -16.51 -3.68 4.85
C MET A 154 -15.23 -3.30 4.10
N ALA A 155 -14.05 -3.73 4.57
CA ALA A 155 -12.78 -3.50 3.88
C ALA A 155 -12.72 -4.21 2.52
N TRP A 156 -13.33 -5.40 2.41
CA TRP A 156 -13.45 -6.12 1.15
C TRP A 156 -14.28 -5.34 0.13
N PHE A 157 -15.43 -4.80 0.52
CA PHE A 157 -16.26 -3.96 -0.36
C PHE A 157 -15.56 -2.65 -0.73
N TRP A 158 -14.90 -2.00 0.24
CA TRP A 158 -14.13 -0.78 -0.03
C TRP A 158 -12.99 -1.04 -1.03
N ARG A 159 -12.30 -2.19 -0.93
CA ARG A 159 -11.27 -2.60 -1.88
C ARG A 159 -11.81 -2.82 -3.29
N LEU A 160 -12.99 -3.41 -3.43
CA LEU A 160 -13.65 -3.57 -4.73
C LEU A 160 -13.96 -2.21 -5.35
N ASP A 161 -14.61 -1.33 -4.61
CA ASP A 161 -14.92 0.03 -5.06
C ASP A 161 -13.64 0.81 -5.45
N TYR A 162 -12.59 0.70 -4.64
CA TYR A 162 -11.30 1.32 -4.92
C TYR A 162 -10.69 0.83 -6.24
N ASN A 163 -10.76 -0.45 -6.53
CA ASN A 163 -10.16 -1.03 -7.73
C ASN A 163 -11.02 -0.88 -8.99
N GLU A 164 -12.34 -0.96 -8.87
CA GLU A 164 -13.25 -1.08 -10.01
C GLU A 164 -13.91 0.25 -10.39
N GLU A 165 -14.16 1.12 -9.41
CA GLU A 165 -14.94 2.36 -9.64
C GLU A 165 -14.11 3.64 -9.49
N ARG A 166 -13.13 3.63 -8.58
CA ARG A 166 -12.39 4.83 -8.25
C ARG A 166 -11.38 5.19 -9.32
N THR A 167 -11.59 6.33 -9.97
CA THR A 167 -10.66 6.85 -10.99
C THR A 167 -9.43 7.50 -10.37
N HIS A 168 -8.27 7.34 -11.02
CA HIS A 168 -7.00 7.92 -10.63
C HIS A 168 -6.44 8.79 -11.73
N GLU A 169 -6.11 10.05 -11.42
CA GLU A 169 -5.50 10.98 -12.37
C GLU A 169 -4.17 10.41 -12.93
N SER A 170 -3.35 9.79 -12.07
CA SER A 170 -2.09 9.16 -12.48
C SER A 170 -2.25 7.95 -13.42
N LEU A 171 -3.46 7.43 -13.58
CA LEU A 171 -3.81 6.33 -14.49
C LEU A 171 -4.63 6.83 -15.70
N GLY A 172 -4.57 8.13 -15.99
CA GLY A 172 -5.37 8.73 -17.05
C GLY A 172 -6.87 8.72 -16.75
N ASN A 173 -7.24 8.91 -15.50
CA ASN A 173 -8.61 8.87 -14.98
C ASN A 173 -9.31 7.51 -15.16
N LEU A 174 -8.54 6.42 -15.19
CA LEU A 174 -9.08 5.07 -15.17
C LEU A 174 -9.08 4.52 -13.73
N PRO A 175 -10.02 3.61 -13.39
CA PRO A 175 -9.89 2.77 -12.21
C PRO A 175 -8.69 1.81 -12.34
N PRO A 176 -8.06 1.38 -11.24
CA PRO A 176 -6.92 0.47 -11.26
C PRO A 176 -7.15 -0.81 -12.08
N ALA A 177 -8.31 -1.45 -11.94
CA ALA A 177 -8.65 -2.68 -12.67
C ALA A 177 -8.72 -2.44 -14.19
N ALA A 178 -9.38 -1.38 -14.62
CA ALA A 178 -9.46 -1.02 -16.03
C ALA A 178 -8.09 -0.63 -16.62
N TYR A 179 -7.25 0.04 -15.82
CA TYR A 179 -5.88 0.37 -16.21
C TYR A 179 -5.02 -0.89 -16.40
N ARG A 180 -5.12 -1.87 -15.49
CA ARG A 180 -4.45 -3.16 -15.63
C ARG A 180 -4.85 -3.87 -16.93
N GLU A 181 -6.14 -4.00 -17.21
CA GLU A 181 -6.64 -4.63 -18.44
C GLU A 181 -6.09 -3.95 -19.70
N LYS A 182 -6.01 -2.62 -19.68
CA LYS A 182 -5.40 -1.85 -20.77
C LYS A 182 -3.93 -2.21 -20.96
N LEU A 183 -3.14 -2.33 -19.88
CA LEU A 183 -1.72 -2.72 -19.96
C LEU A 183 -1.55 -4.14 -20.51
N GLU A 184 -2.35 -5.09 -20.05
CA GLU A 184 -2.32 -6.49 -20.48
C GLU A 184 -2.63 -6.61 -21.98
N ASN A 185 -3.66 -5.91 -22.47
CA ASN A 185 -4.03 -5.87 -23.88
C ASN A 185 -2.94 -5.23 -24.75
N SER A 186 -2.28 -4.18 -24.27
CA SER A 186 -1.20 -3.52 -24.99
C SER A 186 0.03 -4.43 -25.12
N ASN A 187 0.37 -5.19 -24.10
CA ASN A 187 1.48 -6.13 -24.11
C ASN A 187 1.21 -7.34 -25.02
N SER A 188 -0.04 -7.82 -25.07
CA SER A 188 -0.44 -8.90 -26.00
C SER A 188 -0.33 -8.49 -27.46
N ALA A 189 -0.63 -7.22 -27.78
CA ALA A 189 -0.54 -6.70 -29.14
C ALA A 189 0.91 -6.52 -29.65
N LEU A 190 1.88 -6.38 -28.73
CA LEU A 190 3.31 -6.24 -29.06
C LEU A 190 4.03 -7.59 -29.23
N SER A 191 3.38 -8.69 -28.85
CA SER A 191 3.95 -10.06 -28.89
C SER A 191 3.58 -10.82 -30.17
N HIS A 192 2.91 -10.19 -31.10
CA HIS A 192 2.56 -10.68 -32.45
C HIS A 192 3.24 -9.84 -33.50
#